data_269aed0fb4317455c1ba266bfbc4962f
#
_entry.id   269aed0fb4317455c1ba266bfbc4962f
#
_cell.length_a   1.000
_cell.length_b   1.000
_cell.length_c   1.000
_cell.angle_alpha   90.00
_cell.angle_beta   90.00
_cell.angle_gamma   90.00
#
_symmetry.space_group_name_H-M   'P 1'
#
loop_
_entity.id
_entity.type
_entity.pdbx_description
1 polymer ?
#
loop_
_entity_poly.entity_id
_entity_poly.type
_entity_poly.pdbx_seq_one_letter_code
_entity_poly.pdbx_strand_id
1 'polypeptide(L)'
;HSLGILEQRWSSRAQASAISIRLLTPMPVIEIENLVKSYRVYQKREGLAASIKGLFRREYREVNAVRGIDLTVDQGEFVAFLGPNGAGKTTTLKLLSGVINPTAGVCRVMGHIPWRRENAYRRRFALVMGQKNQLWWDLPAQESFRLHQHIYRIDPKAFQRTLDELTDLLDIGRLLSQP
;
A
#
# COMPACT_ATOMS: atom_id res chain seq x y z
N HIS A 1 -55.99 9.89 -3.72
CA HIS A 1 -55.32 8.81 -4.48
C HIS A 1 -54.24 9.31 -5.48
N SER A 2 -54.24 10.59 -5.84
CA SER A 2 -53.28 11.13 -6.82
C SER A 2 -51.93 11.58 -6.24
N LEU A 3 -51.85 11.85 -4.96
CA LEU A 3 -50.61 12.31 -4.29
C LEU A 3 -49.57 11.17 -4.03
N GLY A 4 -50.03 9.94 -3.77
CA GLY A 4 -49.17 8.81 -3.54
C GLY A 4 -48.35 8.34 -4.76
N ILE A 5 -48.90 8.56 -5.98
CA ILE A 5 -48.23 8.17 -7.24
C ILE A 5 -47.12 9.18 -7.60
N LEU A 6 -47.26 10.44 -7.22
CA LEU A 6 -46.23 11.46 -7.43
C LEU A 6 -45.04 11.30 -6.51
N GLU A 7 -45.25 10.94 -5.25
CA GLU A 7 -44.13 10.66 -4.29
C GLU A 7 -43.31 9.44 -4.69
N GLN A 8 -43.94 8.35 -5.17
CA GLN A 8 -43.22 7.18 -5.66
C GLN A 8 -42.40 7.50 -6.94
N ARG A 9 -42.92 8.37 -7.82
CA ARG A 9 -42.19 8.79 -9.01
C ARG A 9 -40.98 9.69 -8.68
N TRP A 10 -41.07 10.53 -7.66
CA TRP A 10 -39.96 11.36 -7.21
C TRP A 10 -38.85 10.53 -6.51
N SER A 11 -39.23 9.59 -5.68
CA SER A 11 -38.32 8.70 -5.01
C SER A 11 -37.50 7.84 -6.01
N SER A 12 -38.16 7.29 -7.03
CA SER A 12 -37.46 6.48 -8.05
C SER A 12 -36.56 7.32 -8.95
N ARG A 13 -36.91 8.56 -9.25
CA ARG A 13 -36.05 9.48 -10.03
C ARG A 13 -34.82 9.96 -9.21
N ALA A 14 -35.00 10.23 -7.92
CA ALA A 14 -33.91 10.61 -7.02
C ALA A 14 -32.93 9.48 -6.81
N GLN A 15 -33.41 8.23 -6.67
CA GLN A 15 -32.55 7.05 -6.56
C GLN A 15 -31.80 6.76 -7.87
N ALA A 16 -32.46 6.85 -9.02
CA ALA A 16 -31.80 6.67 -10.30
C ALA A 16 -30.75 7.76 -10.58
N SER A 17 -31.02 9.01 -10.18
CA SER A 17 -30.08 10.13 -10.29
C SER A 17 -28.86 9.96 -9.37
N ALA A 18 -29.05 9.49 -8.13
CA ALA A 18 -27.96 9.22 -7.21
C ALA A 18 -27.07 8.06 -7.66
N ILE A 19 -27.65 7.01 -8.24
CA ILE A 19 -26.90 5.89 -8.80
C ILE A 19 -26.10 6.33 -10.04
N SER A 20 -26.66 7.17 -10.89
CA SER A 20 -25.99 7.70 -12.09
C SER A 20 -24.81 8.62 -11.74
N ILE A 21 -24.94 9.45 -10.70
CA ILE A 21 -23.86 10.32 -10.21
C ILE A 21 -22.73 9.50 -9.59
N ARG A 22 -23.05 8.40 -8.90
CA ARG A 22 -22.04 7.51 -8.28
C ARG A 22 -21.22 6.73 -9.32
N LEU A 23 -21.74 6.50 -10.52
CA LEU A 23 -21.02 5.89 -11.64
C LEU A 23 -20.05 6.85 -12.35
N LEU A 24 -20.23 8.18 -12.13
CA LEU A 24 -19.39 9.22 -12.75
C LEU A 24 -18.30 9.75 -11.83
N THR A 25 -18.29 9.38 -10.54
CA THR A 25 -17.15 9.70 -9.66
C THR A 25 -15.99 8.76 -9.98
N PRO A 26 -14.80 9.28 -10.25
CA PRO A 26 -13.62 8.42 -10.44
C PRO A 26 -13.44 7.53 -9.20
N MET A 27 -13.22 6.25 -9.44
CA MET A 27 -12.98 5.32 -8.34
C MET A 27 -11.68 5.73 -7.62
N PRO A 28 -11.68 5.76 -6.28
CA PRO A 28 -10.50 6.13 -5.53
C PRO A 28 -9.35 5.17 -5.84
N VAL A 29 -8.13 5.71 -5.84
CA VAL A 29 -6.90 4.91 -6.06
C VAL A 29 -6.61 4.04 -4.84
N ILE A 30 -6.91 4.53 -3.64
CA ILE A 30 -6.80 3.76 -2.39
C ILE A 30 -8.12 3.85 -1.64
N GLU A 31 -8.60 2.71 -1.19
CA GLU A 31 -9.82 2.56 -0.39
C GLU A 31 -9.53 1.61 0.76
N ILE A 32 -9.65 2.11 1.97
CA ILE A 32 -9.44 1.38 3.22
C ILE A 32 -10.66 1.56 4.11
N GLU A 33 -11.21 0.45 4.58
CA GLU A 33 -12.35 0.43 5.50
C GLU A 33 -12.02 -0.45 6.70
N ASN A 34 -12.03 0.14 7.90
CA ASN A 34 -11.81 -0.51 9.18
C ASN A 34 -10.61 -1.47 9.17
N LEU A 35 -9.48 -1.03 8.60
CA LEU A 35 -8.30 -1.87 8.40
C LEU A 35 -7.60 -2.13 9.74
N VAL A 36 -7.47 -3.40 10.09
CA VAL A 36 -6.86 -3.85 11.34
C VAL A 36 -5.65 -4.75 11.05
N LYS A 37 -4.56 -4.56 11.80
CA LYS A 37 -3.44 -5.48 11.83
C LYS A 37 -2.97 -5.75 13.24
N SER A 38 -3.13 -7.00 13.66
CA SER A 38 -2.61 -7.51 14.93
C SER A 38 -1.49 -8.51 14.68
N TYR A 39 -0.53 -8.55 15.60
CA TYR A 39 0.54 -9.54 15.64
C TYR A 39 0.49 -10.30 16.95
N ARG A 40 0.63 -11.62 16.89
CA ARG A 40 0.85 -12.45 18.08
C ARG A 40 2.34 -12.54 18.34
N VAL A 41 2.79 -11.91 19.42
CA VAL A 41 4.20 -11.93 19.84
C VAL A 41 4.37 -12.86 21.04
N TYR A 42 5.32 -13.79 20.95
CA TYR A 42 5.65 -14.68 22.06
C TYR A 42 6.27 -13.86 23.20
N GLN A 43 5.67 -13.94 24.39
CA GLN A 43 6.20 -13.28 25.58
C GLN A 43 7.12 -14.25 26.33
N LYS A 44 8.44 -14.06 26.18
CA LYS A 44 9.41 -14.81 26.93
C LYS A 44 9.44 -14.27 28.36
N ARG A 45 9.08 -15.08 29.34
CA ARG A 45 9.29 -14.76 30.75
C ARG A 45 10.72 -15.03 31.13
N GLU A 46 11.36 -14.11 31.86
CA GLU A 46 12.71 -14.28 32.36
C GLU A 46 12.69 -15.24 33.57
N GLY A 47 13.68 -16.15 33.62
CA GLY A 47 13.89 -17.10 34.70
C GLY A 47 13.92 -18.56 34.24
N LEU A 48 14.83 -19.38 34.84
CA LEU A 48 15.03 -20.79 34.47
C LEU A 48 13.77 -21.64 34.67
N ALA A 49 13.04 -21.45 35.79
CA ALA A 49 11.80 -22.16 36.10
C ALA A 49 10.67 -21.78 35.14
N ALA A 50 10.63 -20.52 34.68
CA ALA A 50 9.67 -20.04 33.71
C ALA A 50 9.96 -20.57 32.29
N SER A 51 11.23 -20.83 31.97
CA SER A 51 11.64 -21.43 30.68
C SER A 51 11.14 -22.87 30.54
N ILE A 52 11.18 -23.67 31.58
CA ILE A 52 10.69 -25.06 31.58
C ILE A 52 9.15 -25.07 31.47
N LYS A 53 8.47 -24.18 32.20
CA LYS A 53 6.98 -24.04 32.12
C LYS A 53 6.51 -23.50 30.76
N GLY A 54 7.32 -22.64 30.12
CA GLY A 54 7.07 -22.09 28.78
C GLY A 54 7.18 -23.11 27.65
N LEU A 55 7.85 -24.27 27.85
CA LEU A 55 7.87 -25.38 26.89
C LEU A 55 6.48 -26.02 26.72
N PHE A 56 5.68 -26.05 27.80
CA PHE A 56 4.35 -26.66 27.81
C PHE A 56 3.20 -25.67 27.65
N ARG A 57 3.43 -24.38 27.91
CA ARG A 57 2.39 -23.36 27.79
C ARG A 57 2.96 -22.04 27.26
N ARG A 58 2.90 -21.83 25.95
CA ARG A 58 3.35 -20.61 25.27
C ARG A 58 2.33 -19.51 25.50
N GLU A 59 2.72 -18.43 26.18
CA GLU A 59 1.89 -17.23 26.31
C GLU A 59 2.19 -16.29 25.13
N TYR A 60 1.12 -15.88 24.44
CA TYR A 60 1.20 -14.93 23.35
C TYR A 60 0.54 -13.62 23.78
N ARG A 61 1.21 -12.52 23.48
CA ARG A 61 0.63 -11.19 23.60
C ARG A 61 0.19 -10.71 22.23
N GLU A 62 -1.02 -10.20 22.11
CA GLU A 62 -1.48 -9.54 20.91
C GLU A 62 -1.04 -8.09 20.91
N VAL A 63 -0.41 -7.66 19.83
CA VAL A 63 0.03 -6.29 19.59
C VAL A 63 -0.71 -5.75 18.39
N ASN A 64 -1.59 -4.78 18.61
CA ASN A 64 -2.37 -4.13 17.57
C ASN A 64 -1.52 -3.03 16.91
N ALA A 65 -0.98 -3.32 15.74
CA ALA A 65 -0.16 -2.39 14.97
C ALA A 65 -0.99 -1.38 14.16
N VAL A 66 -2.18 -1.78 13.71
CA VAL A 66 -3.19 -0.92 13.06
C VAL A 66 -4.55 -1.24 13.68
N ARG A 67 -5.30 -0.21 14.09
CA ARG A 67 -6.47 -0.35 14.97
C ARG A 67 -7.76 0.15 14.32
N GLY A 68 -8.05 -0.31 13.11
CA GLY A 68 -9.27 0.11 12.40
C GLY A 68 -9.12 1.52 11.82
N ILE A 69 -8.35 1.65 10.75
CA ILE A 69 -8.24 2.90 10.01
C ILE A 69 -9.13 2.88 8.79
N ASP A 70 -9.68 4.05 8.48
CA ASP A 70 -10.40 4.34 7.25
C ASP A 70 -9.62 5.40 6.48
N LEU A 71 -9.45 5.20 5.17
CA LEU A 71 -8.75 6.13 4.30
C LEU A 71 -9.21 5.96 2.86
N THR A 72 -9.52 7.08 2.23
CA THR A 72 -9.76 7.14 0.79
C THR A 72 -8.77 8.12 0.18
N VAL A 73 -8.14 7.73 -0.93
CA VAL A 73 -7.20 8.58 -1.68
C VAL A 73 -7.59 8.56 -3.14
N ASP A 74 -7.79 9.74 -3.71
CA ASP A 74 -8.12 9.91 -5.11
C ASP A 74 -6.86 10.02 -5.99
N GLN A 75 -7.05 9.92 -7.30
CA GLN A 75 -5.95 10.03 -8.24
C GLN A 75 -5.33 11.44 -8.19
N GLY A 76 -4.00 11.49 -8.09
CA GLY A 76 -3.25 12.75 -8.04
C GLY A 76 -3.10 13.35 -6.63
N GLU A 77 -3.71 12.76 -5.61
CA GLU A 77 -3.53 13.22 -4.24
C GLU A 77 -2.15 12.83 -3.67
N PHE A 78 -1.62 13.72 -2.85
CA PHE A 78 -0.43 13.50 -2.05
C PHE A 78 -0.82 13.37 -0.57
N VAL A 79 -0.58 12.19 0.01
CA VAL A 79 -0.97 11.87 1.39
C VAL A 79 0.26 11.62 2.26
N ALA A 80 0.35 12.31 3.40
CA ALA A 80 1.41 12.14 4.37
C ALA A 80 0.90 11.46 5.65
N PHE A 81 1.54 10.36 6.06
CA PHE A 81 1.28 9.71 7.34
C PHE A 81 2.13 10.34 8.43
N LEU A 82 1.51 11.14 9.31
CA LEU A 82 2.17 11.77 10.45
C LEU A 82 1.85 11.03 11.76
N GLY A 83 2.79 11.02 12.69
CA GLY A 83 2.59 10.40 14.00
C GLY A 83 3.89 9.85 14.61
N PRO A 84 3.87 9.48 15.91
CA PRO A 84 5.03 8.95 16.62
C PRO A 84 5.49 7.59 16.08
N ASN A 85 6.66 7.16 16.51
CA ASN A 85 7.15 5.80 16.23
C ASN A 85 6.21 4.77 16.87
N GLY A 86 5.90 3.70 16.13
CA GLY A 86 4.92 2.70 16.56
C GLY A 86 3.45 3.01 16.25
N ALA A 87 3.12 4.17 15.68
CA ALA A 87 1.75 4.55 15.29
C ALA A 87 1.17 3.73 14.12
N GLY A 88 1.89 2.76 13.57
CA GLY A 88 1.39 1.90 12.50
C GLY A 88 1.68 2.38 11.08
N LYS A 89 2.32 3.53 10.88
CA LYS A 89 2.60 4.13 9.55
C LYS A 89 3.23 3.13 8.56
N THR A 90 4.36 2.56 8.93
CA THR A 90 5.08 1.57 8.10
C THR A 90 4.27 0.28 7.91
N THR A 91 3.49 -0.12 8.92
CA THR A 91 2.60 -1.29 8.83
C THR A 91 1.50 -1.05 7.81
N THR A 92 0.90 0.15 7.80
CA THR A 92 -0.10 0.54 6.81
C THR A 92 0.48 0.52 5.39
N LEU A 93 1.66 1.10 5.16
CA LEU A 93 2.33 1.04 3.85
C LEU A 93 2.62 -0.40 3.40
N LYS A 94 3.01 -1.29 4.33
CA LYS A 94 3.20 -2.72 4.03
C LYS A 94 1.89 -3.45 3.71
N LEU A 95 0.77 -3.05 4.30
CA LEU A 95 -0.56 -3.56 3.94
C LEU A 95 -0.97 -3.09 2.54
N LEU A 96 -0.82 -1.80 2.26
CA LEU A 96 -1.08 -1.21 0.95
C LEU A 96 -0.23 -1.84 -0.17
N SER A 97 1.02 -2.18 0.09
CA SER A 97 1.90 -2.83 -0.89
C SER A 97 1.73 -4.35 -0.97
N GLY A 98 0.86 -4.96 -0.16
CA GLY A 98 0.64 -6.41 -0.14
C GLY A 98 1.83 -7.22 0.39
N VAL A 99 2.79 -6.58 1.07
CA VAL A 99 3.91 -7.26 1.76
C VAL A 99 3.38 -8.09 2.92
N ILE A 100 2.37 -7.58 3.62
CA ILE A 100 1.68 -8.27 4.72
C ILE A 100 0.16 -8.26 4.50
N ASN A 101 -0.53 -9.22 5.11
CA ASN A 101 -2.00 -9.32 5.07
C ASN A 101 -2.62 -8.64 6.28
N PRO A 102 -3.79 -8.01 6.17
CA PRO A 102 -4.54 -7.51 7.31
C PRO A 102 -5.08 -8.65 8.18
N THR A 103 -5.45 -8.32 9.41
CA THR A 103 -6.19 -9.23 10.31
C THR A 103 -7.70 -9.09 10.07
N ALA A 104 -8.16 -7.88 9.77
CA ALA A 104 -9.56 -7.58 9.44
C ALA A 104 -9.64 -6.29 8.62
N GLY A 105 -10.83 -5.99 8.10
CA GLY A 105 -11.12 -4.81 7.29
C GLY A 105 -10.90 -5.03 5.80
N VAL A 106 -11.17 -3.98 5.02
CA VAL A 106 -11.04 -3.98 3.56
C VAL A 106 -9.91 -3.05 3.15
N CYS A 107 -9.15 -3.45 2.14
CA CYS A 107 -8.16 -2.60 1.51
C CYS A 107 -8.14 -2.91 0.02
N ARG A 108 -8.36 -1.87 -0.78
CA ARG A 108 -8.26 -1.90 -2.24
C ARG A 108 -7.30 -0.82 -2.69
N VAL A 109 -6.44 -1.14 -3.64
CA VAL A 109 -5.53 -0.19 -4.26
C VAL A 109 -5.64 -0.36 -5.77
N MET A 110 -6.03 0.70 -6.48
CA MET A 110 -6.32 0.67 -7.93
C MET A 110 -7.28 -0.47 -8.32
N GLY A 111 -8.30 -0.73 -7.47
CA GLY A 111 -9.27 -1.81 -7.64
C GLY A 111 -8.77 -3.22 -7.27
N HIS A 112 -7.48 -3.40 -6.96
CA HIS A 112 -6.89 -4.68 -6.59
C HIS A 112 -6.85 -4.88 -5.07
N ILE A 113 -6.87 -6.14 -4.64
CA ILE A 113 -6.61 -6.53 -3.24
C ILE A 113 -5.10 -6.76 -3.09
N PRO A 114 -4.36 -5.92 -2.33
CA PRO A 114 -2.88 -5.91 -2.34
C PRO A 114 -2.23 -7.26 -2.04
N TRP A 115 -2.75 -7.99 -1.06
CA TRP A 115 -2.15 -9.27 -0.63
C TRP A 115 -2.40 -10.44 -1.57
N ARG A 116 -3.24 -10.29 -2.59
CA ARG A 116 -3.33 -11.26 -3.71
C ARG A 116 -2.09 -11.22 -4.59
N ARG A 117 -1.31 -10.14 -4.52
CA ARG A 117 -0.03 -9.96 -5.21
C ARG A 117 -0.11 -10.20 -6.71
N GLU A 118 -1.22 -9.82 -7.33
CA GLU A 118 -1.44 -9.91 -8.76
C GLU A 118 -0.34 -9.14 -9.53
N ASN A 119 0.16 -9.73 -10.61
CA ASN A 119 1.23 -9.09 -11.41
C ASN A 119 0.79 -7.75 -12.01
N ALA A 120 -0.49 -7.62 -12.38
CA ALA A 120 -1.05 -6.37 -12.86
C ALA A 120 -0.95 -5.26 -11.80
N TYR A 121 -1.24 -5.58 -10.54
CA TYR A 121 -1.10 -4.68 -9.41
C TYR A 121 0.36 -4.32 -9.12
N ARG A 122 1.23 -5.34 -9.00
CA ARG A 122 2.64 -5.15 -8.60
C ARG A 122 3.45 -4.28 -9.56
N ARG A 123 3.05 -4.18 -10.81
CA ARG A 123 3.70 -3.31 -11.81
C ARG A 123 3.25 -1.85 -11.76
N ARG A 124 2.18 -1.55 -11.03
CA ARG A 124 1.56 -0.23 -10.99
C ARG A 124 1.95 0.63 -9.79
N PHE A 125 2.76 0.10 -8.87
CA PHE A 125 3.25 0.86 -7.74
C PHE A 125 4.72 0.54 -7.44
N ALA A 126 5.40 1.49 -6.78
CA ALA A 126 6.72 1.28 -6.22
C ALA A 126 6.71 1.59 -4.71
N LEU A 127 7.43 0.79 -3.93
CA LEU A 127 7.62 1.02 -2.49
C LEU A 127 9.08 1.40 -2.23
N VAL A 128 9.31 2.68 -1.89
CA VAL A 128 10.62 3.18 -1.52
C VAL A 128 10.74 3.21 0.01
N MET A 129 11.74 2.53 0.56
CA MET A 129 12.00 2.48 2.01
C MET A 129 13.31 3.19 2.32
N GLY A 130 13.25 4.30 3.06
CA GLY A 130 14.39 5.19 3.29
C GLY A 130 15.61 4.61 4.01
N GLN A 131 15.48 3.41 4.60
CA GLN A 131 16.58 2.74 5.31
C GLN A 131 17.17 1.55 4.57
N LYS A 132 16.73 1.29 3.35
CA LYS A 132 17.21 0.19 2.53
C LYS A 132 17.70 0.70 1.20
N ASN A 133 18.89 0.29 0.79
CA ASN A 133 19.36 0.54 -0.55
C ASN A 133 18.36 -0.05 -1.55
N GLN A 134 17.91 0.77 -2.48
CA GLN A 134 17.03 0.35 -3.57
C GLN A 134 17.83 -0.22 -4.74
N LEU A 135 19.10 0.18 -4.84
CA LEU A 135 20.06 -0.35 -5.81
C LEU A 135 20.81 -1.53 -5.20
N TRP A 136 21.23 -2.45 -6.02
CA TRP A 136 22.10 -3.54 -5.61
C TRP A 136 23.53 -3.02 -5.46
N TRP A 137 24.04 -3.13 -4.26
CA TRP A 137 25.32 -2.57 -3.82
C TRP A 137 26.54 -3.11 -4.60
N ASP A 138 26.42 -4.29 -5.20
CA ASP A 138 27.45 -5.00 -5.97
C ASP A 138 27.32 -4.78 -7.49
N LEU A 139 26.34 -4.02 -7.93
CA LEU A 139 26.10 -3.72 -9.34
C LEU A 139 26.21 -2.21 -9.62
N PRO A 140 26.70 -1.81 -10.79
CA PRO A 140 26.57 -0.43 -11.23
C PRO A 140 25.13 0.05 -11.19
N ALA A 141 24.92 1.31 -10.82
CA ALA A 141 23.58 1.89 -10.72
C ALA A 141 22.79 1.73 -12.04
N GLN A 142 23.44 1.87 -13.18
CA GLN A 142 22.85 1.69 -14.50
C GLN A 142 22.24 0.29 -14.69
N GLU A 143 22.90 -0.77 -14.20
CA GLU A 143 22.39 -2.13 -14.32
C GLU A 143 21.17 -2.35 -13.41
N SER A 144 21.19 -1.77 -12.22
CA SER A 144 20.02 -1.76 -11.35
C SER A 144 18.82 -1.06 -11.99
N PHE A 145 19.04 0.08 -12.67
CA PHE A 145 17.97 0.78 -13.41
C PHE A 145 17.44 -0.04 -14.58
N ARG A 146 18.30 -0.69 -15.35
CA ARG A 146 17.88 -1.59 -16.45
C ARG A 146 17.04 -2.75 -15.94
N LEU A 147 17.42 -3.32 -14.79
CA LEU A 147 16.63 -4.37 -14.19
C LEU A 147 15.21 -3.87 -13.81
N HIS A 148 15.11 -2.68 -13.20
CA HIS A 148 13.81 -2.07 -12.91
C HIS A 148 12.99 -1.83 -14.17
N GLN A 149 13.61 -1.36 -15.25
CA GLN A 149 12.98 -1.24 -16.56
C GLN A 149 12.28 -2.54 -16.98
N HIS A 150 13.00 -3.67 -16.88
CA HIS A 150 12.46 -4.98 -17.26
C HIS A 150 11.37 -5.47 -16.31
N ILE A 151 11.56 -5.31 -14.99
CA ILE A 151 10.56 -5.70 -13.98
C ILE A 151 9.23 -4.98 -14.20
N TYR A 152 9.29 -3.66 -14.42
CA TYR A 152 8.10 -2.82 -14.59
C TYR A 152 7.63 -2.74 -16.04
N ARG A 153 8.37 -3.34 -16.99
CA ARG A 153 8.08 -3.30 -18.44
C ARG A 153 7.93 -1.88 -18.96
N ILE A 154 8.84 -1.01 -18.58
CA ILE A 154 8.88 0.37 -19.05
C ILE A 154 9.36 0.38 -20.50
N ASP A 155 8.69 1.18 -21.34
CA ASP A 155 9.09 1.37 -22.73
C ASP A 155 10.56 1.85 -22.81
N PRO A 156 11.42 1.22 -23.64
CA PRO A 156 12.84 1.55 -23.68
C PRO A 156 13.13 3.01 -24.03
N LYS A 157 12.36 3.61 -24.91
CA LYS A 157 12.56 5.02 -25.31
C LYS A 157 12.14 5.98 -24.20
N ALA A 158 11.03 5.69 -23.54
CA ALA A 158 10.58 6.47 -22.39
C ALA A 158 11.56 6.35 -21.22
N PHE A 159 12.06 5.14 -20.95
CA PHE A 159 13.06 4.89 -19.92
C PHE A 159 14.35 5.69 -20.18
N GLN A 160 14.92 5.60 -21.41
CA GLN A 160 16.17 6.29 -21.75
C GLN A 160 16.02 7.81 -21.61
N ARG A 161 14.93 8.38 -22.14
CA ARG A 161 14.66 9.82 -22.03
C ARG A 161 14.61 10.29 -20.56
N THR A 162 13.88 9.56 -19.71
CA THR A 162 13.78 9.92 -18.29
C THR A 162 15.12 9.74 -17.56
N LEU A 163 15.87 8.69 -17.91
CA LEU A 163 17.20 8.45 -17.33
C LEU A 163 18.16 9.59 -17.69
N ASP A 164 18.22 10.01 -18.96
CA ASP A 164 19.05 11.10 -19.41
C ASP A 164 18.68 12.42 -18.72
N GLU A 165 17.38 12.74 -18.71
CA GLU A 165 16.85 13.95 -18.04
C GLU A 165 17.22 13.99 -16.55
N LEU A 166 17.03 12.90 -15.81
CA LEU A 166 17.36 12.85 -14.39
C LEU A 166 18.86 12.82 -14.13
N THR A 167 19.64 12.20 -15.01
CA THR A 167 21.11 12.17 -14.94
C THR A 167 21.68 13.58 -15.07
N ASP A 168 21.18 14.34 -16.03
CA ASP A 168 21.59 15.73 -16.25
C ASP A 168 21.13 16.64 -15.10
N LEU A 169 19.87 16.51 -14.68
CA LEU A 169 19.31 17.32 -13.59
C LEU A 169 20.04 17.14 -12.25
N LEU A 170 20.48 15.91 -11.96
CA LEU A 170 21.13 15.56 -10.69
C LEU A 170 22.67 15.57 -10.78
N ASP A 171 23.24 15.80 -11.96
CA ASP A 171 24.70 15.73 -12.23
C ASP A 171 25.35 14.41 -11.76
N ILE A 172 24.67 13.29 -12.00
CA ILE A 172 25.09 11.96 -11.54
C ILE A 172 25.71 11.08 -12.64
N GLY A 173 25.97 11.61 -13.82
CA GLY A 173 26.47 10.83 -14.95
C GLY A 173 27.70 9.99 -14.62
N ARG A 174 28.63 10.53 -13.84
CA ARG A 174 29.86 9.83 -13.42
C ARG A 174 29.61 8.64 -12.47
N LEU A 175 28.46 8.65 -11.78
CA LEU A 175 28.11 7.63 -10.77
C LEU A 175 27.38 6.43 -11.39
N LEU A 176 26.85 6.54 -12.59
CA LEU A 176 26.03 5.49 -13.22
C LEU A 176 26.80 4.20 -13.47
N SER A 177 28.10 4.28 -13.72
CA SER A 177 28.98 3.13 -13.97
C SER A 177 29.63 2.58 -12.71
N GLN A 178 29.42 3.22 -11.55
CA GLN A 178 30.01 2.79 -10.28
C GLN A 178 29.01 1.92 -9.50
N PRO A 179 29.49 0.89 -8.77
CA PRO A 179 28.67 0.15 -7.82
C PRO A 179 28.31 1.02 -6.62
#